data_20477886e1f939217867c491b63fab2f
#
_entry.id   20477886e1f939217867c491b63fab2f
#
_cell.length_a   1.000
_cell.length_b   1.000
_cell.length_c   1.000
_cell.angle_alpha   90.00
_cell.angle_beta   90.00
_cell.angle_gamma   90.00
#
_symmetry.space_group_name_H-M   'P 1'
#
loop_
_entity.id
_entity.type
_entity.pdbx_description
1 polymer ?
#
loop_
_entity_poly.entity_id
_entity_poly.type
_entity_poly.pdbx_seq_one_letter_code
_entity_poly.pdbx_strand_id
1 'polypeptide(L)'
;MALSVVDLYAKILPRTNCKDCGYLTCIAFAGMVVSEKLPLKNCPHIDSETLESAQAELEQQYREGKWLKRDMAKEALEWAKEKSSSMELSDIALRIGGRFINNGNTGQIILPYFNKKLFITKDKIVDDSGLEPTRNEQTFIHIHMAQGGISRPMGNMKSFKEFPNTVSKIVSMVDLVETPLKTTFASNLKQLELACEKAGGKNVSRQYDSPDFACQFSVFPKVPVVLLFWDEEDGFDADVKLMFDETIIEHLDIESIMFMSEHLARMLIKGISQ
;
A
#
# COMPACT_ATOMS: atom_id res chain seq x y z
N MET A 1 23.38 0.11 -28.40
CA MET A 1 22.93 0.81 -27.17
C MET A 1 21.46 0.43 -26.95
N ALA A 2 21.02 0.19 -25.73
CA ALA A 2 19.62 -0.21 -25.50
C ALA A 2 18.68 0.94 -25.89
N LEU A 3 17.62 0.63 -26.67
CA LEU A 3 16.56 1.57 -27.02
C LEU A 3 15.77 1.92 -25.76
N SER A 4 16.00 3.09 -25.20
CA SER A 4 15.25 3.62 -24.05
C SER A 4 13.97 4.33 -24.50
N VAL A 5 13.12 4.72 -23.54
CA VAL A 5 11.94 5.57 -23.80
C VAL A 5 12.33 6.84 -24.54
N VAL A 6 13.48 7.43 -24.15
CA VAL A 6 14.01 8.66 -24.78
C VAL A 6 14.49 8.37 -26.21
N ASP A 7 15.16 7.24 -26.43
CA ASP A 7 15.64 6.85 -27.80
C ASP A 7 14.44 6.59 -28.73
N LEU A 8 13.43 5.86 -28.28
CA LEU A 8 12.21 5.65 -29.06
C LEU A 8 11.53 6.97 -29.41
N TYR A 9 11.37 7.87 -28.42
CA TYR A 9 10.77 9.16 -28.65
C TYR A 9 11.59 10.04 -29.61
N ALA A 10 12.91 10.09 -29.42
CA ALA A 10 13.78 11.02 -30.17
C ALA A 10 14.12 10.54 -31.57
N LYS A 11 14.24 9.22 -31.81
CA LYS A 11 14.82 8.65 -33.02
C LYS A 11 13.81 7.84 -33.88
N ILE A 12 12.76 7.30 -33.28
CA ILE A 12 11.84 6.35 -33.94
C ILE A 12 10.46 6.95 -34.13
N LEU A 13 9.91 7.60 -33.10
CA LEU A 13 8.54 8.11 -33.13
C LEU A 13 8.44 9.48 -33.81
N PRO A 14 7.33 9.79 -34.49
CA PRO A 14 7.14 11.02 -35.26
C PRO A 14 7.05 12.29 -34.42
N ARG A 15 6.85 12.17 -33.13
CA ARG A 15 6.72 13.27 -32.13
C ARG A 15 5.57 14.25 -32.40
N THR A 16 4.59 13.86 -33.20
CA THR A 16 3.42 14.66 -33.58
C THR A 16 2.32 14.69 -32.53
N ASN A 17 2.35 13.75 -31.58
CA ASN A 17 1.30 13.57 -30.58
C ASN A 17 -0.11 13.43 -31.19
N CYS A 18 -0.21 12.79 -32.39
CA CYS A 18 -1.45 12.64 -33.18
C CYS A 18 -2.53 11.81 -32.51
N LYS A 19 -2.18 11.00 -31.48
CA LYS A 19 -3.06 10.07 -30.73
C LYS A 19 -3.54 8.85 -31.51
N ASP A 20 -3.11 8.62 -32.75
CA ASP A 20 -3.56 7.49 -33.57
C ASP A 20 -3.15 6.12 -33.00
N CYS A 21 -2.14 6.10 -32.15
CA CYS A 21 -1.73 4.91 -31.35
C CYS A 21 -2.56 4.71 -30.07
N GLY A 22 -3.55 5.58 -29.78
CA GLY A 22 -4.39 5.55 -28.58
C GLY A 22 -3.78 6.23 -27.34
N TYR A 23 -2.59 6.85 -27.44
CA TYR A 23 -1.93 7.54 -26.34
C TYR A 23 -1.88 9.05 -26.56
N LEU A 24 -2.00 9.83 -25.48
CA LEU A 24 -2.04 11.29 -25.54
C LEU A 24 -0.79 11.93 -26.12
N THR A 25 0.36 11.30 -25.93
CA THR A 25 1.67 11.79 -26.41
C THR A 25 2.55 10.62 -26.90
N CYS A 26 3.45 10.91 -27.85
CA CYS A 26 4.41 9.93 -28.34
C CYS A 26 5.35 9.42 -27.26
N ILE A 27 5.70 10.23 -26.27
CA ILE A 27 6.54 9.80 -25.14
C ILE A 27 5.79 8.85 -24.20
N ALA A 28 4.48 9.05 -24.02
CA ALA A 28 3.65 8.11 -23.25
C ALA A 28 3.56 6.76 -23.96
N PHE A 29 3.38 6.75 -25.28
CA PHE A 29 3.42 5.53 -26.08
C PHE A 29 4.78 4.83 -25.98
N ALA A 30 5.91 5.57 -26.11
CA ALA A 30 7.25 5.01 -25.92
C ALA A 30 7.43 4.36 -24.55
N GLY A 31 6.90 5.00 -23.49
CA GLY A 31 6.87 4.43 -22.14
C GLY A 31 6.19 3.06 -22.11
N MET A 32 5.00 2.95 -22.71
CA MET A 32 4.23 1.70 -22.78
C MET A 32 4.92 0.61 -23.61
N VAL A 33 5.58 1.00 -24.70
CA VAL A 33 6.37 0.06 -25.52
C VAL A 33 7.48 -0.56 -24.64
N VAL A 34 8.21 0.25 -23.90
CA VAL A 34 9.33 -0.23 -23.07
C VAL A 34 8.84 -0.99 -21.83
N SER A 35 7.83 -0.47 -21.10
CA SER A 35 7.40 -1.03 -19.81
C SER A 35 6.43 -2.22 -19.96
N GLU A 36 5.49 -2.13 -20.89
CA GLU A 36 4.42 -3.12 -21.08
C GLU A 36 4.62 -3.99 -22.32
N LYS A 37 5.75 -3.83 -23.02
CA LYS A 37 6.07 -4.56 -24.27
C LYS A 37 5.00 -4.35 -25.35
N LEU A 38 4.39 -3.18 -25.39
CA LEU A 38 3.40 -2.84 -26.39
C LEU A 38 4.05 -2.88 -27.80
N PRO A 39 3.43 -3.50 -28.82
CA PRO A 39 4.01 -3.56 -30.14
C PRO A 39 4.23 -2.16 -30.75
N LEU A 40 5.42 -1.90 -31.27
CA LEU A 40 5.78 -0.61 -31.86
C LEU A 40 4.92 -0.27 -33.09
N LYS A 41 4.44 -1.34 -33.80
CA LYS A 41 3.51 -1.22 -34.94
C LYS A 41 2.18 -0.54 -34.62
N ASN A 42 1.83 -0.37 -33.35
CA ASN A 42 0.62 0.37 -32.97
C ASN A 42 0.71 1.87 -33.32
N CYS A 43 1.91 2.38 -33.59
CA CYS A 43 2.09 3.70 -34.20
C CYS A 43 2.08 3.58 -35.72
N PRO A 44 1.05 4.08 -36.44
CA PRO A 44 0.93 3.93 -37.90
C PRO A 44 1.89 4.86 -38.68
N HIS A 45 2.62 5.72 -37.99
CA HIS A 45 3.48 6.76 -38.60
C HIS A 45 4.98 6.43 -38.54
N ILE A 46 5.35 5.17 -38.29
CA ILE A 46 6.72 4.68 -38.39
C ILE A 46 6.85 3.97 -39.75
N ASP A 47 7.92 4.28 -40.49
CA ASP A 47 8.19 3.57 -41.73
C ASP A 47 8.57 2.11 -41.46
N SER A 48 8.32 1.24 -42.44
CA SER A 48 8.45 -0.21 -42.26
C SER A 48 9.88 -0.66 -41.92
N GLU A 49 10.90 -0.03 -42.47
CA GLU A 49 12.30 -0.41 -42.26
C GLU A 49 12.71 -0.08 -40.82
N THR A 50 12.39 1.16 -40.38
CA THR A 50 12.63 1.60 -39.00
C THR A 50 11.84 0.76 -38.00
N LEU A 51 10.59 0.43 -38.32
CA LEU A 51 9.73 -0.39 -37.47
C LEU A 51 10.30 -1.79 -37.23
N GLU A 52 10.70 -2.49 -38.32
CA GLU A 52 11.25 -3.84 -38.22
C GLU A 52 12.56 -3.87 -37.42
N SER A 53 13.46 -2.95 -37.73
CA SER A 53 14.75 -2.82 -37.04
C SER A 53 14.58 -2.53 -35.56
N ALA A 54 13.77 -1.53 -35.20
CA ALA A 54 13.54 -1.14 -33.82
C ALA A 54 12.78 -2.21 -33.02
N GLN A 55 11.80 -2.90 -33.65
CA GLN A 55 11.05 -3.98 -33.02
C GLN A 55 11.97 -5.18 -32.72
N ALA A 56 12.86 -5.54 -33.64
CA ALA A 56 13.81 -6.63 -33.44
C ALA A 56 14.80 -6.31 -32.32
N GLU A 57 15.31 -5.07 -32.25
CA GLU A 57 16.18 -4.61 -31.15
C GLU A 57 15.46 -4.64 -29.79
N LEU A 58 14.22 -4.17 -29.72
CA LEU A 58 13.41 -4.23 -28.50
C LEU A 58 13.18 -5.69 -28.05
N GLU A 59 12.84 -6.59 -28.97
CA GLU A 59 12.63 -8.00 -28.65
C GLU A 59 13.90 -8.68 -28.15
N GLN A 60 15.07 -8.33 -28.70
CA GLN A 60 16.32 -8.81 -28.18
C GLN A 60 16.57 -8.29 -26.76
N GLN A 61 16.32 -7.00 -26.51
CA GLN A 61 16.46 -6.39 -25.18
C GLN A 61 15.48 -7.02 -24.15
N TYR A 62 14.27 -7.35 -24.56
CA TYR A 62 13.31 -8.05 -23.70
C TYR A 62 13.81 -9.46 -23.35
N ARG A 63 14.39 -10.19 -24.30
CA ARG A 63 15.00 -11.51 -24.06
C ARG A 63 16.22 -11.44 -23.14
N GLU A 64 17.01 -10.37 -23.25
CA GLU A 64 18.15 -10.09 -22.37
C GLU A 64 17.74 -9.56 -20.99
N GLY A 65 16.45 -9.38 -20.73
CA GLY A 65 15.93 -8.88 -19.45
C GLY A 65 16.18 -7.39 -19.17
N LYS A 66 16.53 -6.58 -20.18
CA LYS A 66 16.87 -5.16 -20.00
C LYS A 66 15.67 -4.30 -19.59
N TRP A 67 14.47 -4.68 -19.94
CA TRP A 67 13.24 -3.96 -19.64
C TRP A 67 12.24 -4.85 -18.89
N LEU A 68 12.73 -5.62 -17.95
CA LEU A 68 11.84 -6.33 -17.03
C LEU A 68 11.07 -5.28 -16.22
N LYS A 69 9.76 -5.44 -16.20
CA LYS A 69 8.91 -4.67 -15.29
C LYS A 69 9.41 -4.91 -13.87
N ARG A 70 9.98 -3.90 -13.25
CA ARG A 70 10.40 -4.01 -11.84
C ARG A 70 9.17 -4.27 -11.00
N ASP A 71 9.16 -5.38 -10.30
CA ASP A 71 8.14 -5.63 -9.28
C ASP A 71 8.48 -4.79 -8.04
N MET A 72 8.09 -3.52 -8.08
CA MET A 72 8.34 -2.54 -7.02
C MET A 72 7.86 -3.05 -5.66
N ALA A 73 6.76 -3.80 -5.64
CA ALA A 73 6.24 -4.36 -4.39
C ALA A 73 7.11 -5.51 -3.88
N LYS A 74 7.71 -6.30 -4.77
CA LYS A 74 8.68 -7.34 -4.39
C LYS A 74 9.96 -6.71 -3.86
N GLU A 75 10.49 -5.71 -4.56
CA GLU A 75 11.71 -4.99 -4.14
C GLU A 75 11.51 -4.30 -2.78
N ALA A 76 10.35 -3.68 -2.56
CA ALA A 76 9.99 -3.07 -1.28
C ALA A 76 9.95 -4.09 -0.14
N LEU A 77 9.39 -5.28 -0.40
CA LEU A 77 9.37 -6.36 0.58
C LEU A 77 10.78 -6.90 0.88
N GLU A 78 11.60 -7.13 -0.15
CA GLU A 78 12.98 -7.62 0.02
C GLU A 78 13.80 -6.62 0.84
N TRP A 79 13.69 -5.33 0.52
CA TRP A 79 14.33 -4.27 1.29
C TRP A 79 13.86 -4.24 2.76
N ALA A 80 12.55 -4.36 3.00
CA ALA A 80 11.98 -4.37 4.34
C ALA A 80 12.46 -5.59 5.15
N LYS A 81 12.54 -6.76 4.52
CA LYS A 81 13.08 -7.98 5.11
C LYS A 81 14.56 -7.83 5.49
N GLU A 82 15.37 -7.30 4.58
CA GLU A 82 16.79 -7.05 4.86
C GLU A 82 16.98 -6.14 6.07
N LYS A 83 16.23 -5.04 6.14
CA LYS A 83 16.29 -4.11 7.26
C LYS A 83 15.92 -4.77 8.60
N SER A 84 14.83 -5.53 8.63
CA SER A 84 14.38 -6.17 9.87
C SER A 84 15.25 -7.35 10.28
N SER A 85 15.86 -8.08 9.34
CA SER A 85 16.70 -9.27 9.62
C SER A 85 18.03 -8.95 10.28
N SER A 86 18.49 -7.71 10.21
CA SER A 86 19.74 -7.26 10.84
C SER A 86 19.65 -7.09 12.37
N MET A 87 18.46 -7.27 12.95
CA MET A 87 18.19 -7.01 14.36
C MET A 87 17.85 -8.29 15.11
N GLU A 88 18.11 -8.31 16.42
CA GLU A 88 17.69 -9.42 17.28
C GLU A 88 16.17 -9.35 17.57
N LEU A 89 15.51 -10.51 17.47
CA LEU A 89 14.05 -10.59 17.67
C LEU A 89 13.61 -10.12 19.06
N SER A 90 14.43 -10.32 20.09
CA SER A 90 14.16 -9.82 21.46
C SER A 90 14.05 -8.30 21.51
N ASP A 91 14.95 -7.60 20.82
CA ASP A 91 14.99 -6.14 20.79
C ASP A 91 13.86 -5.58 19.94
N ILE A 92 13.56 -6.23 18.81
CA ILE A 92 12.41 -5.90 17.97
C ILE A 92 11.13 -6.00 18.81
N ALA A 93 10.90 -7.12 19.50
CA ALA A 93 9.70 -7.36 20.28
C ALA A 93 9.41 -6.24 21.27
N LEU A 94 10.42 -5.80 22.00
CA LEU A 94 10.29 -4.72 22.99
C LEU A 94 9.88 -3.40 22.33
N ARG A 95 10.49 -3.07 21.20
CA ARG A 95 10.22 -1.80 20.47
C ARG A 95 8.82 -1.76 19.90
N ILE A 96 8.37 -2.84 19.25
CA ILE A 96 7.06 -2.87 18.57
C ILE A 96 5.89 -3.25 19.50
N GLY A 97 6.16 -3.53 20.77
CA GLY A 97 5.13 -3.91 21.75
C GLY A 97 4.69 -5.37 21.64
N GLY A 98 5.52 -6.22 21.03
CA GLY A 98 5.33 -7.66 20.96
C GLY A 98 5.90 -8.37 22.19
N ARG A 99 5.59 -9.65 22.34
CA ARG A 99 6.16 -10.53 23.36
C ARG A 99 7.17 -11.51 22.73
N PHE A 100 8.41 -11.46 23.18
CA PHE A 100 9.42 -12.42 22.78
C PHE A 100 9.28 -13.71 23.59
N ILE A 101 9.35 -14.84 22.90
CA ILE A 101 9.40 -16.19 23.50
C ILE A 101 10.66 -16.87 22.98
N ASN A 102 11.48 -17.36 23.89
CA ASN A 102 12.64 -18.17 23.57
C ASN A 102 12.27 -19.66 23.75
N ASN A 103 12.25 -20.41 22.67
CA ASN A 103 11.93 -21.83 22.64
C ASN A 103 13.22 -22.69 22.52
N GLY A 104 14.30 -22.27 23.15
CA GLY A 104 15.60 -22.93 23.08
C GLY A 104 16.43 -22.48 21.89
N ASN A 105 16.33 -23.14 20.75
CA ASN A 105 17.14 -22.80 19.56
C ASN A 105 16.50 -21.75 18.63
N THR A 106 15.21 -21.40 18.83
CA THR A 106 14.50 -20.46 17.95
C THR A 106 13.72 -19.45 18.79
N GLY A 107 14.02 -18.16 18.60
CA GLY A 107 13.22 -17.07 19.13
C GLY A 107 11.96 -16.81 18.29
N GLN A 108 10.88 -16.40 18.95
CA GLN A 108 9.64 -16.02 18.29
C GLN A 108 9.06 -14.77 18.94
N ILE A 109 8.53 -13.85 18.10
CA ILE A 109 7.73 -12.73 18.57
C ILE A 109 6.25 -13.08 18.41
N ILE A 110 5.46 -12.86 19.45
CA ILE A 110 4.00 -12.81 19.35
C ILE A 110 3.60 -11.34 19.35
N LEU A 111 3.04 -10.88 18.22
CA LEU A 111 2.63 -9.49 18.00
C LEU A 111 1.13 -9.42 17.80
N PRO A 112 0.37 -8.67 18.63
CA PRO A 112 -1.03 -8.35 18.34
C PRO A 112 -1.14 -7.60 17.00
N TYR A 113 -2.10 -7.99 16.18
CA TYR A 113 -2.33 -7.45 14.85
C TYR A 113 -3.83 -7.43 14.56
N PHE A 114 -4.45 -6.25 14.58
CA PHE A 114 -5.90 -6.11 14.55
C PHE A 114 -6.59 -7.02 15.59
N ASN A 115 -7.48 -7.92 15.15
CA ASN A 115 -8.14 -8.92 15.98
C ASN A 115 -7.40 -10.28 16.05
N LYS A 116 -6.18 -10.35 15.51
CA LYS A 116 -5.35 -11.56 15.40
C LYS A 116 -4.02 -11.40 16.15
N LYS A 117 -3.22 -12.45 16.08
CA LYS A 117 -1.81 -12.45 16.50
C LYS A 117 -0.93 -12.89 15.35
N LEU A 118 0.21 -12.25 15.23
CA LEU A 118 1.28 -12.71 14.36
C LEU A 118 2.33 -13.46 15.17
N PHE A 119 2.79 -14.55 14.62
CA PHE A 119 3.90 -15.35 15.10
C PHE A 119 5.08 -15.14 14.15
N ILE A 120 6.08 -14.40 14.62
CA ILE A 120 7.22 -13.94 13.81
C ILE A 120 8.46 -14.67 14.25
N THR A 121 9.10 -15.40 13.35
CA THR A 121 10.42 -16.01 13.51
C THR A 121 11.42 -15.37 12.56
N LYS A 122 12.67 -15.78 12.56
CA LYS A 122 13.67 -15.32 11.57
C LYS A 122 13.29 -15.70 10.14
N ASP A 123 12.55 -16.80 9.96
CA ASP A 123 12.31 -17.39 8.64
C ASP A 123 10.93 -17.02 8.06
N LYS A 124 9.93 -16.80 8.94
CA LYS A 124 8.55 -16.60 8.49
C LYS A 124 7.70 -15.80 9.46
N ILE A 125 6.62 -15.24 8.92
CA ILE A 125 5.53 -14.62 9.66
C ILE A 125 4.25 -15.39 9.33
N VAL A 126 3.51 -15.82 10.35
CA VAL A 126 2.19 -16.45 10.17
C VAL A 126 1.21 -15.86 11.18
N ASP A 127 -0.08 -15.90 10.87
CA ASP A 127 -1.13 -15.53 11.82
C ASP A 127 -1.53 -16.72 12.71
N ASP A 128 -2.49 -16.51 13.59
CA ASP A 128 -3.02 -17.56 14.51
C ASP A 128 -3.78 -18.69 13.80
N SER A 129 -4.09 -18.53 12.51
CA SER A 129 -4.61 -19.58 11.61
C SER A 129 -3.49 -20.34 10.87
N GLY A 130 -2.22 -19.93 11.06
CA GLY A 130 -1.08 -20.50 10.36
C GLY A 130 -0.90 -19.97 8.93
N LEU A 131 -1.67 -18.96 8.53
CA LEU A 131 -1.59 -18.34 7.20
C LEU A 131 -0.52 -17.23 7.18
N GLU A 132 0.21 -17.16 6.08
CA GLU A 132 1.14 -16.04 5.84
C GLU A 132 0.36 -14.78 5.46
N PRO A 133 0.75 -13.60 6.00
CA PRO A 133 0.24 -12.33 5.53
C PRO A 133 0.50 -12.12 4.03
N THR A 134 -0.34 -11.34 3.37
CA THR A 134 -0.13 -10.94 1.97
C THR A 134 1.18 -10.19 1.81
N ARG A 135 1.68 -10.09 0.59
CA ARG A 135 2.94 -9.37 0.30
C ARG A 135 2.96 -7.94 0.86
N ASN A 136 1.87 -7.19 0.68
CA ASN A 136 1.79 -5.82 1.20
C ASN A 136 1.78 -5.79 2.73
N GLU A 137 1.06 -6.73 3.37
CA GLU A 137 1.09 -6.86 4.83
C GLU A 137 2.50 -7.19 5.33
N GLN A 138 3.17 -8.17 4.71
CA GLN A 138 4.56 -8.50 5.05
C GLN A 138 5.46 -7.26 4.94
N THR A 139 5.28 -6.41 3.92
CA THR A 139 6.08 -5.20 3.74
C THR A 139 5.94 -4.28 4.95
N PHE A 140 4.72 -3.86 5.30
CA PHE A 140 4.57 -2.93 6.42
C PHE A 140 4.84 -3.59 7.79
N ILE A 141 4.68 -4.91 7.95
CA ILE A 141 5.09 -5.62 9.17
C ILE A 141 6.61 -5.58 9.32
N HIS A 142 7.38 -5.89 8.27
CA HIS A 142 8.85 -5.82 8.30
C HIS A 142 9.37 -4.40 8.50
N ILE A 143 8.73 -3.40 7.90
CA ILE A 143 9.06 -1.99 8.16
C ILE A 143 8.79 -1.63 9.62
N HIS A 144 7.66 -2.04 10.18
CA HIS A 144 7.38 -1.84 11.60
C HIS A 144 8.44 -2.51 12.50
N MET A 145 8.87 -3.71 12.16
CA MET A 145 9.96 -4.40 12.87
C MET A 145 11.29 -3.64 12.79
N ALA A 146 11.62 -3.11 11.62
CA ALA A 146 12.88 -2.42 11.39
C ALA A 146 12.90 -0.99 11.98
N GLN A 147 11.82 -0.24 11.77
CA GLN A 147 11.71 1.17 12.11
C GLN A 147 11.09 1.41 13.48
N GLY A 148 10.19 0.52 13.93
CA GLY A 148 9.33 0.71 15.10
C GLY A 148 10.02 1.38 16.27
N GLY A 149 9.55 2.58 16.60
CA GLY A 149 10.09 3.42 17.65
C GLY A 149 9.71 2.95 19.05
N ILE A 150 10.31 3.60 20.05
CA ILE A 150 9.98 3.35 21.46
C ILE A 150 8.75 4.16 21.92
N SER A 151 8.35 5.16 21.14
CA SER A 151 7.24 6.06 21.50
C SER A 151 5.93 5.28 21.65
N ARG A 152 5.15 5.71 22.62
CA ARG A 152 3.77 5.24 22.81
C ARG A 152 2.82 6.19 22.11
N PRO A 153 1.66 5.72 21.66
CA PRO A 153 0.64 6.61 21.12
C PRO A 153 0.33 7.76 22.08
N MET A 154 0.26 8.97 21.56
CA MET A 154 0.01 10.17 22.33
C MET A 154 -1.48 10.55 22.37
N GLY A 155 -2.31 9.96 21.49
CA GLY A 155 -3.71 10.29 21.34
C GLY A 155 -3.97 11.49 20.44
N ASN A 156 -2.92 12.11 19.90
CA ASN A 156 -3.01 13.21 18.94
C ASN A 156 -3.26 12.66 17.55
N MET A 157 -4.53 12.60 17.17
CA MET A 157 -4.93 12.03 15.88
C MET A 157 -4.83 13.08 14.77
N LYS A 158 -4.10 12.74 13.70
CA LYS A 158 -3.87 13.57 12.51
C LYS A 158 -4.37 12.88 11.26
N SER A 159 -4.89 13.67 10.31
CA SER A 159 -5.20 13.16 8.98
C SER A 159 -3.92 12.88 8.19
N PHE A 160 -4.00 12.00 7.19
CA PHE A 160 -2.82 11.61 6.40
C PHE A 160 -2.08 12.82 5.80
N LYS A 161 -2.80 13.83 5.32
CA LYS A 161 -2.22 15.03 4.69
C LYS A 161 -1.40 15.92 5.63
N GLU A 162 -1.54 15.75 6.94
CA GLU A 162 -0.82 16.54 7.94
C GLU A 162 0.59 16.00 8.25
N PHE A 163 0.89 14.80 7.74
CA PHE A 163 2.23 14.23 7.87
C PHE A 163 3.16 14.74 6.76
N PRO A 164 4.48 14.83 7.03
CA PRO A 164 5.44 15.23 6.01
C PRO A 164 5.53 14.21 4.87
N ASN A 165 5.89 14.67 3.67
CA ASN A 165 6.12 13.84 2.48
C ASN A 165 4.90 13.06 1.95
N THR A 166 3.67 13.44 2.33
CA THR A 166 2.44 12.76 1.92
C THR A 166 1.84 13.29 0.61
N VAL A 167 2.27 14.45 0.12
CA VAL A 167 1.65 15.17 -1.02
C VAL A 167 1.42 14.27 -2.23
N SER A 168 2.41 13.44 -2.60
CA SER A 168 2.32 12.52 -3.74
C SER A 168 1.35 11.34 -3.53
N LYS A 169 0.91 11.11 -2.30
CA LYS A 169 0.06 9.97 -1.90
C LYS A 169 -1.35 10.36 -1.46
N ILE A 170 -1.65 11.65 -1.37
CA ILE A 170 -2.99 12.14 -0.95
C ILE A 170 -4.06 11.59 -1.90
N VAL A 171 -3.84 11.68 -3.22
CA VAL A 171 -4.79 11.16 -4.22
C VAL A 171 -4.97 9.65 -4.06
N SER A 172 -3.88 8.91 -3.85
CA SER A 172 -3.95 7.46 -3.62
C SER A 172 -4.71 7.11 -2.34
N MET A 173 -4.57 7.89 -1.26
CA MET A 173 -5.35 7.70 -0.03
C MET A 173 -6.85 7.87 -0.30
N VAL A 174 -7.23 8.91 -1.05
CA VAL A 174 -8.62 9.12 -1.44
C VAL A 174 -9.13 7.99 -2.32
N ASP A 175 -8.42 7.65 -3.39
CA ASP A 175 -8.91 6.73 -4.43
C ASP A 175 -8.90 5.26 -3.98
N LEU A 176 -7.91 4.85 -3.18
CA LEU A 176 -7.72 3.44 -2.81
C LEU A 176 -8.26 3.09 -1.41
N VAL A 177 -8.55 4.10 -0.58
CA VAL A 177 -8.99 3.90 0.80
C VAL A 177 -10.32 4.60 1.09
N GLU A 178 -10.36 5.95 1.01
CA GLU A 178 -11.53 6.72 1.44
C GLU A 178 -12.72 6.50 0.51
N THR A 179 -12.52 6.62 -0.81
CA THR A 179 -13.60 6.45 -1.80
C THR A 179 -14.23 5.05 -1.79
N PRO A 180 -13.46 3.92 -1.77
CA PRO A 180 -14.03 2.60 -1.66
C PRO A 180 -14.85 2.39 -0.38
N LEU A 181 -14.38 2.88 0.77
CA LEU A 181 -15.12 2.81 2.03
C LEU A 181 -16.41 3.63 1.95
N LYS A 182 -16.32 4.89 1.54
CA LYS A 182 -17.45 5.77 1.34
C LYS A 182 -18.52 5.14 0.44
N THR A 183 -18.14 4.68 -0.74
CA THR A 183 -19.07 4.10 -1.72
C THR A 183 -19.73 2.81 -1.21
N THR A 184 -18.99 2.02 -0.43
CA THR A 184 -19.50 0.74 0.08
C THR A 184 -20.49 0.94 1.22
N PHE A 185 -20.27 1.93 2.07
CA PHE A 185 -20.99 2.08 3.33
C PHE A 185 -21.98 3.26 3.38
N ALA A 186 -22.03 4.10 2.35
CA ALA A 186 -23.03 5.17 2.24
C ALA A 186 -24.44 4.60 2.42
N SER A 187 -25.28 5.25 3.22
CA SER A 187 -26.61 4.81 3.64
C SER A 187 -26.62 3.44 4.36
N ASN A 188 -25.49 2.97 4.86
CA ASN A 188 -25.37 1.62 5.43
C ASN A 188 -24.48 1.54 6.69
N LEU A 189 -24.68 2.52 7.56
CA LEU A 189 -23.91 2.67 8.80
C LEU A 189 -23.85 1.39 9.65
N LYS A 190 -24.95 0.66 9.75
CA LYS A 190 -25.00 -0.62 10.49
C LYS A 190 -24.05 -1.67 9.93
N GLN A 191 -23.90 -1.73 8.61
CA GLN A 191 -22.95 -2.65 7.99
C GLN A 191 -21.50 -2.24 8.30
N LEU A 192 -21.21 -0.94 8.30
CA LEU A 192 -19.89 -0.43 8.70
C LEU A 192 -19.59 -0.79 10.15
N GLU A 193 -20.54 -0.59 11.07
CA GLU A 193 -20.39 -0.95 12.48
C GLU A 193 -20.04 -2.44 12.65
N LEU A 194 -20.79 -3.33 12.00
CA LEU A 194 -20.55 -4.78 12.03
C LEU A 194 -19.20 -5.16 11.41
N ALA A 195 -18.81 -4.53 10.30
CA ALA A 195 -17.52 -4.78 9.66
C ALA A 195 -16.37 -4.35 10.58
N CYS A 196 -16.51 -3.18 11.22
CA CYS A 196 -15.52 -2.68 12.18
C CYS A 196 -15.40 -3.62 13.40
N GLU A 197 -16.51 -4.08 13.97
CA GLU A 197 -16.52 -5.02 15.09
C GLU A 197 -15.81 -6.34 14.71
N LYS A 198 -16.16 -6.94 13.58
CA LYS A 198 -15.50 -8.15 13.05
C LYS A 198 -13.98 -7.96 12.86
N ALA A 199 -13.56 -6.77 12.45
CA ALA A 199 -12.15 -6.41 12.29
C ALA A 199 -11.43 -6.12 13.61
N GLY A 200 -12.10 -6.19 14.75
CA GLY A 200 -11.55 -5.88 16.07
C GLY A 200 -11.51 -4.39 16.41
N GLY A 201 -12.27 -3.58 15.68
CA GLY A 201 -12.44 -2.16 15.95
C GLY A 201 -13.27 -1.92 17.21
N LYS A 202 -12.98 -0.80 17.86
CA LYS A 202 -13.73 -0.32 19.03
C LYS A 202 -14.49 0.95 18.67
N ASN A 203 -15.80 0.97 18.91
CA ASN A 203 -16.60 2.18 18.73
C ASN A 203 -16.10 3.26 19.70
N VAL A 204 -15.69 4.40 19.15
CA VAL A 204 -15.21 5.58 19.84
C VAL A 204 -16.00 6.84 19.48
N SER A 205 -17.20 6.70 18.90
CA SER A 205 -18.02 7.81 18.42
C SER A 205 -18.27 8.88 19.51
N ARG A 206 -18.34 8.47 20.78
CA ARG A 206 -18.51 9.43 21.89
C ARG A 206 -17.32 10.38 22.10
N GLN A 207 -16.19 10.14 21.47
CA GLN A 207 -15.00 10.99 21.58
C GLN A 207 -14.91 12.03 20.46
N TYR A 208 -15.86 12.01 19.51
CA TYR A 208 -15.90 12.88 18.34
C TYR A 208 -17.30 13.46 18.18
N ASP A 209 -17.40 14.77 18.05
CA ASP A 209 -18.69 15.47 17.99
C ASP A 209 -19.29 15.54 16.58
N SER A 210 -18.49 15.34 15.53
CA SER A 210 -18.92 15.60 14.15
C SER A 210 -19.28 14.35 13.34
N PRO A 211 -18.53 13.22 13.38
CA PRO A 211 -18.86 12.05 12.56
C PRO A 211 -20.06 11.29 13.13
N ASP A 212 -20.83 10.68 12.24
CA ASP A 212 -21.95 9.79 12.62
C ASP A 212 -21.45 8.49 13.25
N PHE A 213 -20.23 8.09 12.87
CA PHE A 213 -19.57 6.93 13.44
C PHE A 213 -18.05 7.10 13.48
N ALA A 214 -17.45 6.67 14.58
CA ALA A 214 -16.01 6.60 14.72
C ALA A 214 -15.57 5.26 15.31
N CYS A 215 -14.56 4.64 14.69
CA CYS A 215 -14.04 3.34 15.11
C CYS A 215 -12.52 3.36 15.20
N GLN A 216 -11.98 2.91 16.33
CA GLN A 216 -10.55 2.79 16.55
C GLN A 216 -10.08 1.35 16.37
N PHE A 217 -9.03 1.18 15.58
CA PHE A 217 -8.32 -0.08 15.38
C PHE A 217 -6.93 -0.01 16.02
N SER A 218 -6.54 -1.09 16.68
CA SER A 218 -5.14 -1.31 17.08
C SER A 218 -4.47 -2.17 16.04
N VAL A 219 -3.92 -1.56 14.98
CA VAL A 219 -3.23 -2.30 13.91
C VAL A 219 -2.07 -3.08 14.50
N PHE A 220 -1.24 -2.39 15.27
CA PHE A 220 -0.24 -2.95 16.17
C PHE A 220 -0.40 -2.30 17.54
N PRO A 221 0.25 -2.83 18.60
CA PRO A 221 0.11 -2.27 19.96
C PRO A 221 0.42 -0.77 20.08
N LYS A 222 1.28 -0.26 19.18
CA LYS A 222 1.70 1.16 19.14
C LYS A 222 1.19 1.91 17.91
N VAL A 223 0.31 1.33 17.12
CA VAL A 223 -0.21 1.93 15.88
C VAL A 223 -1.73 1.94 15.91
N PRO A 224 -2.35 2.85 16.66
CA PRO A 224 -3.78 3.07 16.60
C PRO A 224 -4.16 3.84 15.32
N VAL A 225 -5.27 3.47 14.72
CA VAL A 225 -5.89 4.15 13.58
C VAL A 225 -7.36 4.37 13.89
N VAL A 226 -7.88 5.55 13.62
CA VAL A 226 -9.30 5.87 13.79
C VAL A 226 -9.92 6.11 12.43
N LEU A 227 -11.00 5.40 12.15
CA LEU A 227 -11.89 5.67 11.03
C LEU A 227 -12.99 6.60 11.51
N LEU A 228 -13.16 7.73 10.83
CA LEU A 228 -14.28 8.65 10.97
C LEU A 228 -15.17 8.52 9.75
N PHE A 229 -16.47 8.40 9.95
CA PHE A 229 -17.46 8.24 8.89
C PHE A 229 -18.59 9.24 9.08
N TRP A 230 -18.93 9.96 8.02
CA TRP A 230 -20.12 10.80 7.89
C TRP A 230 -21.01 10.16 6.84
N ASP A 231 -22.24 9.83 7.20
CA ASP A 231 -23.19 9.23 6.26
C ASP A 231 -23.78 10.30 5.33
N GLU A 232 -24.41 9.88 4.27
CA GLU A 232 -25.08 10.81 3.37
C GLU A 232 -26.34 11.38 4.05
N GLU A 233 -26.50 12.70 4.03
CA GLU A 233 -27.62 13.40 4.61
C GLU A 233 -27.91 14.71 3.84
N ASP A 234 -29.19 15.00 3.61
CA ASP A 234 -29.70 16.30 3.07
C ASP A 234 -28.97 16.81 1.79
N GLY A 235 -28.56 15.88 0.91
CA GLY A 235 -27.90 16.21 -0.35
C GLY A 235 -26.38 16.36 -0.25
N PHE A 236 -25.79 16.04 0.89
CA PHE A 236 -24.35 15.89 1.05
C PHE A 236 -23.99 14.39 0.93
N ASP A 237 -22.96 14.12 0.12
CA ASP A 237 -22.41 12.78 -0.01
C ASP A 237 -21.76 12.32 1.29
N ALA A 238 -21.77 11.01 1.55
CA ALA A 238 -20.99 10.42 2.63
C ALA A 238 -19.51 10.81 2.54
N ASP A 239 -18.80 10.89 3.66
CA ASP A 239 -17.34 11.09 3.71
C ASP A 239 -16.68 10.14 4.69
N VAL A 240 -15.40 9.86 4.46
CA VAL A 240 -14.58 8.97 5.28
C VAL A 240 -13.20 9.59 5.47
N LYS A 241 -12.70 9.53 6.70
CA LYS A 241 -11.31 9.90 7.00
C LYS A 241 -10.65 8.83 7.87
N LEU A 242 -9.43 8.46 7.52
CA LEU A 242 -8.56 7.75 8.43
C LEU A 242 -7.66 8.75 9.16
N MET A 243 -7.66 8.61 10.48
CA MET A 243 -6.83 9.41 11.37
C MET A 243 -5.78 8.52 12.02
N PHE A 244 -4.58 9.05 12.17
CA PHE A 244 -3.42 8.35 12.66
C PHE A 244 -2.83 9.10 13.86
N ASP A 245 -2.37 8.37 14.87
CA ASP A 245 -1.61 8.98 15.96
C ASP A 245 -0.34 9.64 15.40
N GLU A 246 0.02 10.82 15.91
CA GLU A 246 1.16 11.57 15.39
C GLU A 246 2.49 10.81 15.45
N THR A 247 2.58 9.80 16.32
CA THR A 247 3.78 8.94 16.44
C THR A 247 3.88 7.87 15.34
N ILE A 248 2.89 7.72 14.46
CA ILE A 248 2.87 6.67 13.45
C ILE A 248 4.11 6.68 12.55
N ILE A 249 4.64 7.87 12.24
CA ILE A 249 5.82 8.02 11.39
C ILE A 249 7.12 7.50 12.03
N GLU A 250 7.13 7.24 13.32
CA GLU A 250 8.22 6.55 14.01
C GLU A 250 8.14 5.02 13.83
N HIS A 251 6.97 4.52 13.47
CA HIS A 251 6.67 3.09 13.36
C HIS A 251 6.55 2.60 11.93
N LEU A 252 6.10 3.45 11.02
CA LEU A 252 5.86 3.13 9.62
C LEU A 252 6.28 4.30 8.72
N ASP A 253 6.86 4.01 7.58
CA ASP A 253 7.04 4.99 6.52
C ASP A 253 5.71 5.27 5.78
N ILE A 254 5.70 6.30 4.95
CA ILE A 254 4.49 6.77 4.25
C ILE A 254 3.89 5.69 3.32
N GLU A 255 4.74 4.88 2.65
CA GLU A 255 4.26 3.77 1.82
C GLU A 255 3.61 2.68 2.67
N SER A 256 4.20 2.35 3.80
CA SER A 256 3.66 1.36 4.74
C SER A 256 2.35 1.83 5.37
N ILE A 257 2.20 3.11 5.66
CA ILE A 257 0.92 3.70 6.11
C ILE A 257 -0.14 3.51 5.01
N MET A 258 0.21 3.73 3.74
CA MET A 258 -0.71 3.50 2.62
C MET A 258 -1.11 2.03 2.51
N PHE A 259 -0.14 1.09 2.50
CA PHE A 259 -0.45 -0.35 2.41
C PHE A 259 -1.31 -0.85 3.56
N MET A 260 -1.04 -0.36 4.78
CA MET A 260 -1.83 -0.65 5.97
C MET A 260 -3.25 -0.10 5.84
N SER A 261 -3.42 1.12 5.36
CA SER A 261 -4.72 1.76 5.17
C SER A 261 -5.55 1.06 4.11
N GLU A 262 -4.94 0.68 2.98
CA GLU A 262 -5.59 -0.14 1.95
C GLU A 262 -5.98 -1.52 2.48
N HIS A 263 -5.13 -2.15 3.30
CA HIS A 263 -5.45 -3.44 3.91
C HIS A 263 -6.67 -3.31 4.82
N LEU A 264 -6.72 -2.30 5.68
CA LEU A 264 -7.87 -2.02 6.55
C LEU A 264 -9.13 -1.80 5.72
N ALA A 265 -9.11 -0.97 4.69
CA ALA A 265 -10.27 -0.72 3.83
C ALA A 265 -10.77 -2.02 3.18
N ARG A 266 -9.88 -2.82 2.60
CA ARG A 266 -10.23 -4.11 1.99
C ARG A 266 -10.80 -5.11 3.01
N MET A 267 -10.27 -5.13 4.23
CA MET A 267 -10.75 -5.99 5.31
C MET A 267 -12.18 -5.64 5.70
N LEU A 268 -12.48 -4.34 5.85
CA LEU A 268 -13.83 -3.86 6.17
C LEU A 268 -14.83 -4.18 5.05
N ILE A 269 -14.46 -3.90 3.79
CA ILE A 269 -15.31 -4.16 2.63
C ILE A 269 -15.59 -5.68 2.47
N LYS A 270 -14.57 -6.53 2.64
CA LYS A 270 -14.76 -7.99 2.58
C LYS A 270 -15.57 -8.54 3.75
N GLY A 271 -15.53 -7.92 4.91
CA GLY A 271 -16.28 -8.32 6.09
C GLY A 271 -17.81 -8.30 5.92
N ILE A 272 -18.30 -7.63 4.86
CA ILE A 272 -19.74 -7.61 4.50
C ILE A 272 -20.16 -8.89 3.75
N SER A 273 -19.21 -9.52 3.03
CA SER A 273 -19.53 -10.64 2.13
C SER A 273 -19.53 -12.01 2.82
N GLN A 274 -19.35 -12.05 4.13
CA GLN A 274 -19.34 -13.23 4.99
C GLN A 274 -20.35 -13.06 6.14
#